data_2c7b9e7dab74cc778b5c354b96c589fb
#
_entry.id   2c7b9e7dab74cc778b5c354b96c589fb
#
_cell.length_a   1.000
_cell.length_b   1.000
_cell.length_c   1.000
_cell.angle_alpha   90.00
_cell.angle_beta   90.00
_cell.angle_gamma   90.00
#
_symmetry.space_group_name_H-M   'P 1'
#
loop_
_entity.id
_entity.type
_entity.pdbx_description
1 polymer ?
#
loop_
_entity_poly.entity_id
_entity_poly.type
_entity_poly.pdbx_seq_one_letter_code
_entity_poly.pdbx_strand_id
1 'polypeptide(L)'
;MAMKRAMNLFPRYSVIAIAFVSALIFSSAPARGAAWNGIEPLKTRRDEVVKLLGAPIGESPDGVMRFKVMGGSVQVSFVNDRFVTAKKLRTELAGTVLEIVLQHEHSSDTPESLKLLNNHAFARDETKTSTIFRNMKEGLIYTFVEGMLRTTRYTFADDQLAKARRY
;
A
#
# COMPACT_ATOMS: atom_id res chain seq x y z
N MET A 1 62.31 -10.36 -64.24
CA MET A 1 62.01 -10.71 -62.84
C MET A 1 61.16 -9.60 -62.28
N ALA A 2 59.83 -9.80 -62.20
CA ALA A 2 58.87 -8.77 -61.88
C ALA A 2 58.28 -9.06 -60.48
N MET A 3 58.53 -8.15 -59.55
CA MET A 3 58.02 -8.22 -58.17
C MET A 3 56.69 -7.49 -58.11
N LYS A 4 55.61 -8.26 -57.95
CA LYS A 4 54.23 -7.74 -57.73
C LYS A 4 54.12 -7.18 -56.36
N ARG A 5 53.79 -5.87 -56.18
CA ARG A 5 53.38 -5.24 -54.98
C ARG A 5 51.91 -5.55 -54.76
N ALA A 6 51.58 -6.21 -53.63
CA ALA A 6 50.24 -6.38 -53.13
C ALA A 6 49.83 -5.10 -52.44
N MET A 7 48.69 -4.55 -52.85
CA MET A 7 48.09 -3.35 -52.31
C MET A 7 47.02 -3.78 -51.34
N ASN A 8 47.28 -3.64 -50.05
CA ASN A 8 46.25 -3.93 -48.95
C ASN A 8 45.25 -2.79 -48.93
N LEU A 9 44.04 -3.10 -49.38
CA LEU A 9 42.85 -2.28 -49.10
C LEU A 9 42.27 -2.68 -47.73
N PHE A 10 42.39 -1.83 -46.70
CA PHE A 10 41.62 -1.91 -45.51
C PHE A 10 40.31 -1.13 -45.67
N PRO A 11 39.12 -1.74 -45.48
CA PRO A 11 37.89 -0.98 -45.44
C PRO A 11 37.78 -0.24 -44.10
N ARG A 12 37.57 1.06 -44.16
CA ARG A 12 37.27 1.92 -43.04
C ARG A 12 35.84 1.62 -42.61
N TYR A 13 35.67 0.88 -41.51
CA TYR A 13 34.37 0.77 -40.81
C TYR A 13 34.12 2.04 -40.02
N SER A 14 33.19 2.85 -40.51
CA SER A 14 32.60 3.96 -39.72
C SER A 14 31.79 3.39 -38.60
N VAL A 15 32.31 3.50 -37.37
CA VAL A 15 31.56 3.17 -36.15
C VAL A 15 30.58 4.29 -35.90
N ILE A 16 29.31 4.09 -36.28
CA ILE A 16 28.20 4.96 -35.86
C ILE A 16 27.89 4.61 -34.43
N ALA A 17 28.37 5.42 -33.50
CA ALA A 17 28.00 5.35 -32.09
C ALA A 17 26.55 5.84 -31.95
N ILE A 18 25.58 4.91 -31.88
CA ILE A 18 24.20 5.20 -31.51
C ILE A 18 24.19 5.39 -30.01
N ALA A 19 24.19 6.65 -29.58
CA ALA A 19 23.95 7.02 -28.20
C ALA A 19 22.48 6.70 -27.84
N PHE A 20 22.24 5.56 -27.19
CA PHE A 20 20.97 5.24 -26.55
C PHE A 20 20.82 6.15 -25.34
N VAL A 21 20.16 7.27 -25.53
CA VAL A 21 19.64 8.09 -24.42
C VAL A 21 18.46 7.35 -23.84
N SER A 22 18.69 6.46 -22.86
CA SER A 22 17.65 5.87 -22.04
C SER A 22 17.07 6.97 -21.16
N ALA A 23 16.01 7.63 -21.61
CA ALA A 23 15.19 8.47 -20.78
C ALA A 23 14.54 7.57 -19.72
N LEU A 24 15.14 7.53 -18.53
CA LEU A 24 14.53 7.00 -17.32
C LEU A 24 13.34 7.89 -16.98
N ILE A 25 12.19 7.55 -17.55
CA ILE A 25 10.90 8.09 -17.11
C ILE A 25 10.68 7.50 -15.70
N PHE A 26 11.07 8.26 -14.69
CA PHE A 26 10.61 8.02 -13.33
C PHE A 26 9.10 8.25 -13.32
N SER A 27 8.35 7.21 -13.68
CA SER A 27 6.93 7.17 -13.37
C SER A 27 6.82 7.18 -11.86
N SER A 28 6.61 8.37 -11.28
CA SER A 28 6.15 8.49 -9.90
C SER A 28 4.80 7.78 -9.87
N ALA A 29 4.79 6.49 -9.48
CA ALA A 29 3.55 5.80 -9.24
C ALA A 29 2.76 6.66 -8.22
N PRO A 30 1.48 6.96 -8.48
CA PRO A 30 0.67 7.69 -7.52
C PRO A 30 0.74 6.92 -6.20
N ALA A 31 1.00 7.62 -5.10
CA ALA A 31 1.01 7.01 -3.79
C ALA A 31 -0.34 6.30 -3.62
N ARG A 32 -0.30 4.97 -3.65
CA ARG A 32 -1.45 4.12 -3.35
C ARG A 32 -1.40 3.87 -1.87
N GLY A 33 -2.53 4.07 -1.17
CA GLY A 33 -2.64 3.61 0.20
C GLY A 33 -2.29 2.14 0.29
N ALA A 34 -1.79 1.72 1.45
CA ALA A 34 -1.44 0.33 1.65
C ALA A 34 -2.64 -0.57 1.37
N ALA A 35 -2.44 -1.59 0.53
CA ALA A 35 -3.44 -2.60 0.21
C ALA A 35 -3.17 -3.87 1.02
N TRP A 36 -4.22 -4.59 1.38
CA TRP A 36 -4.12 -5.90 1.99
C TRP A 36 -4.95 -6.91 1.22
N ASN A 37 -4.34 -8.00 0.80
CA ASN A 37 -4.99 -9.10 0.06
C ASN A 37 -5.83 -8.61 -1.14
N GLY A 38 -5.34 -7.61 -1.87
CA GLY A 38 -6.05 -7.02 -3.01
C GLY A 38 -7.15 -6.02 -2.64
N ILE A 39 -7.38 -5.77 -1.36
CA ILE A 39 -8.35 -4.79 -0.87
C ILE A 39 -7.65 -3.45 -0.66
N GLU A 40 -8.12 -2.42 -1.36
CA GLU A 40 -7.57 -1.05 -1.31
C GLU A 40 -8.60 -0.09 -0.69
N PRO A 41 -8.25 0.70 0.35
CA PRO A 41 -9.09 1.76 0.88
C PRO A 41 -9.50 2.79 -0.19
N LEU A 42 -10.71 3.33 -0.09
CA LEU A 42 -11.36 4.28 -1.01
C LEU A 42 -11.52 3.78 -2.47
N LYS A 43 -11.34 2.46 -2.69
CA LYS A 43 -11.43 1.88 -4.04
C LYS A 43 -12.27 0.60 -4.05
N THR A 44 -11.88 -0.41 -3.27
CA THR A 44 -12.55 -1.72 -3.24
C THR A 44 -13.95 -1.59 -2.66
N ARG A 45 -14.94 -2.20 -3.30
CA ARG A 45 -16.33 -2.17 -2.83
C ARG A 45 -16.65 -3.38 -1.95
N ARG A 46 -17.76 -3.29 -1.24
CA ARG A 46 -18.22 -4.29 -0.29
C ARG A 46 -18.39 -5.69 -0.91
N ASP A 47 -18.98 -5.79 -2.09
CA ASP A 47 -19.16 -7.07 -2.81
C ASP A 47 -17.84 -7.69 -3.26
N GLU A 48 -16.85 -6.86 -3.61
CA GLU A 48 -15.50 -7.31 -3.96
C GLU A 48 -14.77 -7.85 -2.72
N VAL A 49 -14.95 -7.23 -1.53
CA VAL A 49 -14.41 -7.76 -0.28
C VAL A 49 -14.94 -9.16 0.01
N VAL A 50 -16.25 -9.37 -0.16
CA VAL A 50 -16.88 -10.68 0.03
C VAL A 50 -16.37 -11.71 -0.99
N LYS A 51 -16.12 -11.30 -2.24
CA LYS A 51 -15.51 -12.19 -3.25
C LYS A 51 -14.08 -12.59 -2.88
N LEU A 52 -13.31 -11.69 -2.28
CA LEU A 52 -11.90 -11.95 -1.92
C LEU A 52 -11.74 -12.74 -0.62
N LEU A 53 -12.58 -12.48 0.38
CA LEU A 53 -12.43 -13.03 1.74
C LEU A 53 -13.45 -14.14 2.06
N GLY A 54 -14.46 -14.34 1.20
CA GLY A 54 -15.57 -15.26 1.46
C GLY A 54 -16.67 -14.63 2.32
N ALA A 55 -17.54 -15.47 2.88
CA ALA A 55 -18.62 -15.01 3.74
C ALA A 55 -18.09 -14.43 5.06
N PRO A 56 -18.59 -13.27 5.51
CA PRO A 56 -18.22 -12.73 6.82
C PRO A 56 -18.76 -13.61 7.94
N ILE A 57 -17.99 -13.74 9.04
CA ILE A 57 -18.43 -14.43 10.26
C ILE A 57 -19.33 -13.56 11.13
N GLY A 58 -19.48 -12.29 10.82
CA GLY A 58 -20.36 -11.35 11.50
C GLY A 58 -20.31 -9.98 10.89
N GLU A 59 -21.35 -9.21 11.15
CA GLU A 59 -21.46 -7.82 10.76
C GLU A 59 -22.04 -7.01 11.92
N SER A 60 -21.43 -5.85 12.21
CA SER A 60 -21.93 -4.94 13.22
C SER A 60 -23.08 -4.07 12.69
N PRO A 61 -23.89 -3.44 13.56
CA PRO A 61 -24.92 -2.47 13.15
C PRO A 61 -24.37 -1.31 12.32
N ASP A 62 -23.10 -0.94 12.53
CA ASP A 62 -22.41 0.11 11.76
C ASP A 62 -21.89 -0.38 10.40
N GLY A 63 -22.20 -1.61 10.02
CA GLY A 63 -21.82 -2.20 8.74
C GLY A 63 -20.36 -2.66 8.65
N VAL A 64 -19.65 -2.80 9.79
CA VAL A 64 -18.31 -3.38 9.83
C VAL A 64 -18.41 -4.89 9.68
N MET A 65 -17.81 -5.43 8.64
CA MET A 65 -17.73 -6.87 8.39
C MET A 65 -16.52 -7.48 9.09
N ARG A 66 -16.72 -8.66 9.68
CA ARG A 66 -15.63 -9.45 10.28
C ARG A 66 -15.45 -10.76 9.54
N PHE A 67 -14.19 -11.11 9.29
CA PHE A 67 -13.80 -12.36 8.62
C PHE A 67 -12.78 -13.11 9.46
N LYS A 68 -12.80 -14.44 9.42
CA LYS A 68 -11.73 -15.27 9.96
C LYS A 68 -10.63 -15.38 8.90
N VAL A 69 -9.38 -15.20 9.33
CA VAL A 69 -8.20 -15.37 8.47
C VAL A 69 -7.16 -16.20 9.21
N MET A 70 -6.16 -16.70 8.49
CA MET A 70 -5.06 -17.41 9.13
C MET A 70 -4.32 -16.48 10.10
N GLY A 71 -4.15 -16.92 11.35
CA GLY A 71 -3.46 -16.18 12.39
C GLY A 71 -4.29 -15.10 13.10
N GLY A 72 -5.63 -15.03 12.83
CA GLY A 72 -6.49 -14.09 13.54
C GLY A 72 -7.81 -13.77 12.86
N SER A 73 -8.19 -12.51 12.90
CA SER A 73 -9.38 -12.00 12.22
C SER A 73 -9.11 -10.67 11.52
N VAL A 74 -9.95 -10.33 10.56
CA VAL A 74 -9.93 -9.03 9.90
C VAL A 74 -11.30 -8.38 10.01
N GLN A 75 -11.29 -7.09 10.30
CA GLN A 75 -12.47 -6.22 10.28
C GLN A 75 -12.32 -5.25 9.12
N VAL A 76 -13.38 -5.10 8.33
CA VAL A 76 -13.42 -4.18 7.19
C VAL A 76 -14.58 -3.21 7.41
N SER A 77 -14.26 -1.93 7.50
CA SER A 77 -15.24 -0.85 7.57
C SER A 77 -15.38 -0.16 6.20
N PHE A 78 -16.54 0.46 5.98
CA PHE A 78 -16.87 1.08 4.70
C PHE A 78 -17.22 2.55 4.86
N VAL A 79 -16.93 3.33 3.83
CA VAL A 79 -17.31 4.72 3.72
C VAL A 79 -18.84 4.81 3.70
N ASN A 80 -19.39 5.51 4.68
CA ASN A 80 -20.82 5.79 4.77
C ASN A 80 -21.14 7.24 4.40
N ASP A 81 -22.42 7.58 4.20
CA ASP A 81 -22.85 8.93 3.80
C ASP A 81 -22.47 10.02 4.80
N ARG A 82 -22.45 9.68 6.10
CA ARG A 82 -22.01 10.61 7.15
C ARG A 82 -20.53 10.98 6.96
N PHE A 83 -19.68 10.00 6.68
CA PHE A 83 -18.25 10.23 6.41
C PHE A 83 -18.06 11.02 5.12
N VAL A 84 -18.79 10.68 4.04
CA VAL A 84 -18.78 11.42 2.77
C VAL A 84 -19.09 12.90 3.00
N THR A 85 -20.16 13.18 3.74
CA THR A 85 -20.59 14.54 4.04
C THR A 85 -19.57 15.28 4.90
N ALA A 86 -19.12 14.66 6.00
CA ALA A 86 -18.20 15.27 6.97
C ALA A 86 -16.83 15.60 6.35
N LYS A 87 -16.36 14.77 5.41
CA LYS A 87 -15.06 14.95 4.74
C LYS A 87 -15.16 15.63 3.38
N LYS A 88 -16.37 16.00 2.95
CA LYS A 88 -16.67 16.62 1.63
C LYS A 88 -16.14 15.77 0.48
N LEU A 89 -16.37 14.45 0.55
CA LEU A 89 -15.90 13.50 -0.45
C LEU A 89 -16.89 13.41 -1.63
N ARG A 90 -16.42 12.85 -2.73
CA ARG A 90 -17.29 12.45 -3.85
C ARG A 90 -18.24 11.36 -3.41
N THR A 91 -19.51 11.47 -3.80
CA THR A 91 -20.59 10.56 -3.35
C THR A 91 -20.41 9.12 -3.78
N GLU A 92 -19.76 8.90 -4.92
CA GLU A 92 -19.48 7.56 -5.44
C GLU A 92 -18.52 6.74 -4.57
N LEU A 93 -17.86 7.38 -3.59
CA LEU A 93 -17.02 6.69 -2.62
C LEU A 93 -17.82 6.00 -1.51
N ALA A 94 -19.09 6.33 -1.35
CA ALA A 94 -19.95 5.59 -0.42
C ALA A 94 -19.98 4.09 -0.77
N GLY A 95 -19.83 3.23 0.25
CA GLY A 95 -19.75 1.79 0.09
C GLY A 95 -18.38 1.25 -0.32
N THR A 96 -17.36 2.09 -0.52
CA THR A 96 -15.97 1.62 -0.66
C THR A 96 -15.35 1.36 0.70
N VAL A 97 -14.30 0.54 0.74
CA VAL A 97 -13.55 0.26 1.98
C VAL A 97 -12.96 1.55 2.53
N LEU A 98 -13.20 1.79 3.82
CA LEU A 98 -12.61 2.89 4.58
C LEU A 98 -11.31 2.44 5.24
N GLU A 99 -11.35 1.27 5.87
CA GLU A 99 -10.27 0.76 6.69
C GLU A 99 -10.34 -0.76 6.80
N ILE A 100 -9.16 -1.39 6.89
CA ILE A 100 -9.00 -2.82 7.15
C ILE A 100 -8.16 -2.95 8.41
N VAL A 101 -8.66 -3.68 9.42
CA VAL A 101 -7.95 -3.93 10.67
C VAL A 101 -7.73 -5.43 10.84
N LEU A 102 -6.48 -5.86 10.72
CA LEU A 102 -6.08 -7.22 11.07
C LEU A 102 -5.85 -7.29 12.57
N GLN A 103 -6.44 -8.27 13.21
CA GLN A 103 -6.19 -8.61 14.60
C GLN A 103 -5.38 -9.91 14.64
N HIS A 104 -4.15 -9.82 15.15
CA HIS A 104 -3.22 -10.93 15.25
C HIS A 104 -3.41 -11.65 16.60
N GLU A 105 -3.81 -12.92 16.57
CA GLU A 105 -4.02 -13.72 17.79
C GLU A 105 -2.69 -14.19 18.37
N HIS A 106 -1.74 -14.60 17.50
CA HIS A 106 -0.47 -15.20 17.89
C HIS A 106 0.69 -14.70 17.01
N SER A 107 0.89 -13.37 16.95
CA SER A 107 2.04 -12.82 16.24
C SER A 107 3.29 -12.85 17.12
N SER A 108 4.40 -13.27 16.55
CA SER A 108 5.75 -13.13 17.13
C SER A 108 6.47 -11.87 16.64
N ASP A 109 5.79 -11.05 15.81
CA ASP A 109 6.40 -9.84 15.28
C ASP A 109 6.57 -8.79 16.36
N THR A 110 7.73 -8.14 16.35
CA THR A 110 8.11 -7.03 17.22
C THR A 110 8.43 -5.79 16.38
N PRO A 111 8.54 -4.59 16.96
CA PRO A 111 8.99 -3.41 16.23
C PRO A 111 10.36 -3.60 15.56
N GLU A 112 11.23 -4.38 16.18
CA GLU A 112 12.57 -4.71 15.65
C GLU A 112 12.48 -5.63 14.44
N SER A 113 11.69 -6.73 14.53
CA SER A 113 11.54 -7.70 13.43
C SER A 113 10.94 -7.05 12.18
N LEU A 114 10.04 -6.08 12.36
CA LEU A 114 9.44 -5.29 11.29
C LEU A 114 10.29 -4.06 10.89
N LYS A 115 11.48 -3.88 11.49
CA LYS A 115 12.42 -2.78 11.20
C LYS A 115 11.82 -1.38 11.37
N LEU A 116 10.93 -1.21 12.36
CA LEU A 116 10.21 0.04 12.58
C LEU A 116 10.98 1.05 13.44
N LEU A 117 11.87 0.60 14.34
CA LEU A 117 12.52 1.46 15.33
C LEU A 117 13.32 2.61 14.71
N ASN A 118 13.99 2.36 13.59
CA ASN A 118 14.83 3.34 12.90
C ASN A 118 14.23 3.79 11.56
N ASN A 119 12.94 3.51 11.34
CA ASN A 119 12.28 3.88 10.10
C ASN A 119 11.58 5.23 10.24
N HIS A 120 12.23 6.29 9.74
CA HIS A 120 11.73 7.66 9.78
C HIS A 120 10.43 7.90 9.00
N ALA A 121 9.97 6.92 8.20
CA ALA A 121 8.65 7.01 7.55
C ALA A 121 7.49 6.78 8.54
N PHE A 122 7.78 6.25 9.73
CA PHE A 122 6.79 6.01 10.77
C PHE A 122 6.94 7.00 11.93
N ALA A 123 5.85 7.69 12.26
CA ALA A 123 5.72 8.37 13.54
C ALA A 123 5.46 7.32 14.63
N ARG A 124 6.11 7.49 15.79
CA ARG A 124 5.99 6.59 16.94
C ARG A 124 5.28 7.28 18.08
N ASP A 125 4.27 6.63 18.64
CA ASP A 125 3.58 7.03 19.86
C ASP A 125 3.65 5.90 20.88
N GLU A 126 3.95 6.22 22.12
CA GLU A 126 4.07 5.25 23.21
C GLU A 126 3.13 5.57 24.35
N THR A 127 2.57 4.50 24.91
CA THR A 127 1.86 4.50 26.20
C THR A 127 2.56 3.53 27.14
N LYS A 128 2.04 3.35 28.37
CA LYS A 128 2.61 2.39 29.34
C LYS A 128 2.60 0.94 28.83
N THR A 129 1.63 0.56 28.01
CA THR A 129 1.41 -0.84 27.58
C THR A 129 1.44 -1.05 26.09
N SER A 130 1.42 0.03 25.31
CA SER A 130 1.35 -0.09 23.85
C SER A 130 2.28 0.89 23.13
N THR A 131 2.76 0.47 21.98
CA THR A 131 3.50 1.30 21.02
C THR A 131 2.78 1.28 19.68
N ILE A 132 2.58 2.46 19.09
CA ILE A 132 1.92 2.61 17.80
C ILE A 132 2.90 3.25 16.82
N PHE A 133 3.05 2.63 15.65
CA PHE A 133 3.80 3.17 14.53
C PHE A 133 2.85 3.53 13.40
N ARG A 134 2.88 4.79 12.92
CA ARG A 134 1.98 5.31 11.88
C ARG A 134 2.75 5.84 10.69
N ASN A 135 2.40 5.36 9.50
CA ASN A 135 2.82 5.95 8.23
C ASN A 135 1.57 6.38 7.45
N MET A 136 1.15 7.63 7.62
CA MET A 136 -0.05 8.16 6.97
C MET A 136 0.16 8.47 5.48
N LYS A 137 1.41 8.55 5.01
CA LYS A 137 1.70 8.65 3.57
C LYS A 137 1.34 7.37 2.83
N GLU A 138 1.41 6.23 3.52
CA GLU A 138 1.02 4.92 2.99
C GLU A 138 -0.30 4.40 3.55
N GLY A 139 -0.86 5.06 4.57
CA GLY A 139 -2.07 4.60 5.24
C GLY A 139 -1.86 3.32 6.06
N LEU A 140 -0.70 3.17 6.69
CA LEU A 140 -0.32 1.96 7.42
C LEU A 140 -0.03 2.26 8.89
N ILE A 141 -0.68 1.49 9.79
CA ILE A 141 -0.53 1.66 11.24
C ILE A 141 -0.34 0.28 11.88
N TYR A 142 0.70 0.15 12.69
CA TYR A 142 0.97 -1.01 13.53
C TYR A 142 0.74 -0.67 14.99
N THR A 143 0.08 -1.57 15.73
CA THR A 143 -0.08 -1.44 17.19
C THR A 143 0.53 -2.67 17.87
N PHE A 144 1.46 -2.42 18.75
CA PHE A 144 2.09 -3.41 19.60
C PHE A 144 1.58 -3.27 21.03
N VAL A 145 1.33 -4.38 21.68
CA VAL A 145 1.00 -4.45 23.12
C VAL A 145 2.01 -5.39 23.76
N GLU A 146 2.65 -4.92 24.81
CA GLU A 146 3.73 -5.67 25.49
C GLU A 146 4.83 -6.14 24.50
N GLY A 147 5.17 -5.27 23.54
CA GLY A 147 6.18 -5.52 22.53
C GLY A 147 5.78 -6.43 21.36
N MET A 148 4.59 -7.01 21.38
CA MET A 148 4.11 -7.94 20.36
C MET A 148 3.05 -7.30 19.46
N LEU A 149 3.11 -7.55 18.15
CA LEU A 149 2.12 -7.04 17.20
C LEU A 149 0.73 -7.57 17.52
N ARG A 150 -0.23 -6.66 17.70
CA ARG A 150 -1.63 -6.98 17.95
C ARG A 150 -2.54 -6.59 16.81
N THR A 151 -2.31 -5.42 16.20
CA THR A 151 -3.09 -5.03 15.03
C THR A 151 -2.22 -4.43 13.94
N THR A 152 -2.60 -4.72 12.70
CA THR A 152 -2.14 -4.00 11.51
C THR A 152 -3.35 -3.35 10.88
N ARG A 153 -3.30 -2.04 10.68
CA ARG A 153 -4.39 -1.26 10.10
C ARG A 153 -3.95 -0.69 8.77
N TYR A 154 -4.78 -0.91 7.75
CA TYR A 154 -4.65 -0.34 6.42
C TYR A 154 -5.77 0.66 6.22
N THR A 155 -5.43 1.91 5.94
CA THR A 155 -6.38 2.99 5.70
C THR A 155 -5.96 3.78 4.47
N PHE A 156 -6.71 4.81 4.12
CA PHE A 156 -6.33 5.68 3.01
C PHE A 156 -5.09 6.51 3.35
N ALA A 157 -4.27 6.78 2.35
CA ALA A 157 -3.16 7.71 2.46
C ALA A 157 -3.66 9.18 2.44
N ASP A 158 -2.89 10.09 3.01
CA ASP A 158 -3.26 11.51 3.09
C ASP A 158 -3.56 12.13 1.71
N ASP A 159 -2.78 11.77 0.68
CA ASP A 159 -2.98 12.25 -0.68
C ASP A 159 -4.21 11.64 -1.37
N GLN A 160 -4.57 10.40 -1.03
CA GLN A 160 -5.81 9.77 -1.52
C GLN A 160 -7.04 10.51 -1.00
N LEU A 161 -7.06 10.86 0.29
CA LEU A 161 -8.15 11.62 0.86
C LEU A 161 -8.27 13.01 0.22
N ALA A 162 -7.14 13.68 -0.03
CA ALA A 162 -7.11 14.96 -0.71
C ALA A 162 -7.72 14.88 -2.13
N LYS A 163 -7.33 13.86 -2.92
CA LYS A 163 -7.86 13.61 -4.27
C LYS A 163 -9.33 13.16 -4.28
N ALA A 164 -9.81 12.59 -3.18
CA ALA A 164 -11.18 12.10 -3.04
C ALA A 164 -12.20 13.21 -2.73
N ARG A 165 -11.77 14.40 -2.36
CA ARG A 165 -12.65 15.55 -2.06
C ARG A 165 -13.35 16.09 -3.30
N ARG A 166 -14.53 16.67 -3.08
CA ARG A 166 -15.21 17.50 -4.09
C ARG A 166 -14.52 18.87 -4.11
N TYR A 167 -14.36 19.40 -5.30
CA TYR A 167 -13.99 20.80 -5.50
C TYR A 167 -15.25 21.66 -5.49
#